data_cb6bc9568cf52bab166f66375dcf5539
#
_entry.id   cb6bc9568cf52bab166f66375dcf5539
#
_cell.length_a   1.000
_cell.length_b   1.000
_cell.length_c   1.000
_cell.angle_alpha   90.00
_cell.angle_beta   90.00
_cell.angle_gamma   90.00
#
_symmetry.space_group_name_H-M   'P 1'
#
loop_
_entity.id
_entity.type
_entity.pdbx_description
1 polymer ?
#
loop_
_entity_poly.entity_id
_entity_poly.type
_entity_poly.pdbx_seq_one_letter_code
_entity_poly.pdbx_strand_id
1 'polypeptide(L)'
;MAKEKISYKTEEQKEIAKFILVLVIVIALIVAVFFLSKVLIKQEAEEITYQAGEIATNIAIVGTLLNQPEDDYYVLAYDTNGTYASAYVTYAEYYTSSKENPVKIYYLDLSSAFNKDYYVTENSNPKATKIKDLKMLDGTLIRVKNGKITEYTEGISKIAEKLKVEE
;
A
#
# COMPACT_ATOMS: atom_id res chain seq x y z
N MET A 1 74.04 10.85 21.58
CA MET A 1 73.69 9.50 21.19
C MET A 1 72.32 9.16 21.81
N ALA A 2 71.22 9.27 21.03
CA ALA A 2 69.88 8.90 21.49
C ALA A 2 69.70 7.40 21.22
N LYS A 3 69.50 6.62 22.28
CA LYS A 3 69.14 5.19 22.13
C LYS A 3 67.64 5.07 21.70
N GLU A 4 67.44 4.66 20.49
CA GLU A 4 66.12 4.21 20.00
C GLU A 4 65.63 3.01 20.82
N LYS A 5 64.58 3.20 21.63
CA LYS A 5 63.91 2.10 22.34
C LYS A 5 63.02 1.37 21.30
N ILE A 6 63.53 0.28 20.74
CA ILE A 6 62.75 -0.66 19.96
C ILE A 6 61.84 -1.40 20.96
N SER A 7 60.57 -1.04 21.02
CA SER A 7 59.58 -1.74 21.83
C SER A 7 59.14 -3.02 21.10
N TYR A 8 59.66 -4.15 21.49
CA TYR A 8 59.17 -5.46 21.03
C TYR A 8 57.84 -5.71 21.70
N LYS A 9 56.74 -5.70 20.89
CA LYS A 9 55.42 -6.17 21.35
C LYS A 9 55.54 -7.67 21.67
N THR A 10 55.14 -8.07 22.88
CA THR A 10 55.05 -9.49 23.26
C THR A 10 54.09 -10.23 22.34
N GLU A 11 54.24 -11.56 22.20
CA GLU A 11 53.32 -12.40 21.36
C GLU A 11 51.87 -12.19 21.76
N GLU A 12 51.58 -12.11 23.05
CA GLU A 12 50.22 -11.82 23.57
C GLU A 12 49.68 -10.48 23.09
N GLN A 13 50.48 -9.43 23.00
CA GLN A 13 50.08 -8.12 22.49
C GLN A 13 49.77 -8.17 20.97
N LYS A 14 50.44 -9.03 20.23
CA LYS A 14 50.17 -9.24 18.82
C LYS A 14 48.85 -10.01 18.61
N GLU A 15 48.57 -10.98 19.47
CA GLU A 15 47.30 -11.73 19.41
C GLU A 15 46.09 -10.86 19.79
N ILE A 16 46.20 -10.07 20.84
CA ILE A 16 45.19 -9.08 21.23
C ILE A 16 44.97 -8.07 20.12
N ALA A 17 46.02 -7.59 19.46
CA ALA A 17 45.88 -6.66 18.34
C ALA A 17 45.15 -7.28 17.14
N LYS A 18 45.40 -8.57 16.83
CA LYS A 18 44.66 -9.31 15.79
C LYS A 18 43.19 -9.46 16.16
N PHE A 19 42.89 -9.80 17.42
CA PHE A 19 41.51 -9.96 17.90
C PHE A 19 40.75 -8.62 17.82
N ILE A 20 41.37 -7.52 18.25
CA ILE A 20 40.76 -6.18 18.12
C ILE A 20 40.54 -5.81 16.67
N LEU A 21 41.47 -6.13 15.77
CA LEU A 21 41.30 -5.88 14.33
C LEU A 21 40.07 -6.63 13.74
N VAL A 22 39.94 -7.91 14.09
CA VAL A 22 38.79 -8.71 13.66
C VAL A 22 37.48 -8.14 14.21
N LEU A 23 37.44 -7.76 15.46
CA LEU A 23 36.28 -7.15 16.10
C LEU A 23 35.85 -5.84 15.39
N VAL A 24 36.81 -4.99 15.05
CA VAL A 24 36.55 -3.73 14.33
C VAL A 24 35.99 -4.02 12.93
N ILE A 25 36.52 -5.03 12.23
CA ILE A 25 35.98 -5.43 10.89
C ILE A 25 34.55 -5.92 11.02
N VAL A 26 34.21 -6.74 12.01
CA VAL A 26 32.87 -7.24 12.24
C VAL A 26 31.90 -6.09 12.52
N ILE A 27 32.27 -5.16 13.39
CA ILE A 27 31.46 -3.97 13.69
C ILE A 27 31.25 -3.13 12.42
N ALA A 28 32.30 -2.91 11.63
CA ALA A 28 32.20 -2.16 10.38
C ALA A 28 31.25 -2.82 9.37
N LEU A 29 31.24 -4.16 9.27
CA LEU A 29 30.32 -4.91 8.42
C LEU A 29 28.87 -4.76 8.91
N ILE A 30 28.62 -4.85 10.22
CA ILE A 30 27.26 -4.66 10.79
C ILE A 30 26.75 -3.25 10.48
N VAL A 31 27.59 -2.23 10.66
CA VAL A 31 27.24 -0.84 10.34
C VAL A 31 26.97 -0.68 8.85
N ALA A 32 27.79 -1.27 7.98
CA ALA A 32 27.59 -1.22 6.54
C ALA A 32 26.25 -1.87 6.12
N VAL A 33 25.92 -3.04 6.66
CA VAL A 33 24.64 -3.72 6.40
C VAL A 33 23.47 -2.87 6.91
N PHE A 34 23.60 -2.24 8.05
CA PHE A 34 22.55 -1.35 8.59
C PHE A 34 22.32 -0.12 7.68
N PHE A 35 23.38 0.50 7.17
CA PHE A 35 23.26 1.61 6.22
C PHE A 35 22.70 1.16 4.86
N LEU A 36 23.15 0.02 4.32
CA LEU A 36 22.61 -0.55 3.09
C LEU A 36 21.13 -0.90 3.23
N SER A 37 20.72 -1.50 4.37
CA SER A 37 19.32 -1.79 4.65
C SER A 37 18.47 -0.52 4.69
N LYS A 38 18.97 0.56 5.29
CA LYS A 38 18.25 1.86 5.28
C LYS A 38 18.12 2.47 3.89
N VAL A 39 19.12 2.31 3.04
CA VAL A 39 19.07 2.81 1.65
C VAL A 39 18.12 1.98 0.81
N LEU A 40 18.13 0.66 0.94
CA LEU A 40 17.21 -0.25 0.22
C LEU A 40 15.76 -0.07 0.70
N ILE A 41 15.53 0.04 2.01
CA ILE A 41 14.18 0.28 2.56
C ILE A 41 13.65 1.66 2.15
N LYS A 42 14.52 2.67 1.98
CA LYS A 42 14.12 3.98 1.43
C LYS A 42 13.72 3.93 -0.04
N GLN A 43 14.19 2.95 -0.81
CA GLN A 43 13.78 2.76 -2.20
C GLN A 43 12.47 1.98 -2.37
N GLU A 44 12.06 1.17 -1.36
CA GLU A 44 10.76 0.48 -1.37
C GLU A 44 9.66 1.23 -0.61
N ALA A 45 10.00 2.17 0.24
CA ALA A 45 9.11 3.16 0.77
C ALA A 45 9.24 4.43 -0.08
N GLU A 46 8.79 4.42 -1.34
CA GLU A 46 8.05 5.58 -1.80
C GLU A 46 6.87 5.69 -0.85
N GLU A 47 7.08 6.37 0.28
CA GLU A 47 6.02 6.96 1.05
C GLU A 47 5.09 7.58 0.02
N ILE A 48 3.85 7.10 -0.03
CA ILE A 48 2.74 7.90 -0.49
C ILE A 48 2.73 9.07 0.49
N THR A 49 3.63 10.01 0.26
CA THR A 49 3.66 11.29 0.95
C THR A 49 2.48 12.03 0.37
N TYR A 50 1.31 11.84 0.98
CA TYR A 50 0.24 12.81 0.84
C TYR A 50 0.83 14.13 1.30
N GLN A 51 1.22 14.98 0.36
CA GLN A 51 1.61 16.34 0.68
C GLN A 51 0.41 16.96 1.41
N ALA A 52 0.64 17.44 2.61
CA ALA A 52 -0.37 18.15 3.37
C ALA A 52 -0.85 19.33 2.50
N GLY A 53 -2.03 19.15 1.86
CA GLY A 53 -2.59 20.09 0.90
C GLY A 53 -3.26 19.44 -0.31
N GLU A 54 -2.87 18.24 -0.74
CA GLU A 54 -3.66 17.45 -1.67
C GLU A 54 -4.69 16.66 -0.88
N ILE A 55 -5.89 17.21 -0.79
CA ILE A 55 -7.07 16.43 -0.39
C ILE A 55 -7.11 15.28 -1.39
N ALA A 56 -7.01 14.03 -0.92
CA ALA A 56 -7.17 12.87 -1.77
C ALA A 56 -8.58 12.91 -2.37
N THR A 57 -8.69 13.48 -3.57
CA THR A 57 -9.96 13.80 -4.25
C THR A 57 -10.72 12.56 -4.71
N ASN A 58 -10.16 11.38 -4.48
CA ASN A 58 -10.71 10.08 -4.89
C ASN A 58 -11.05 9.15 -3.71
N ILE A 59 -11.12 9.67 -2.48
CA ILE A 59 -11.62 8.90 -1.32
C ILE A 59 -13.12 9.15 -1.17
N ALA A 60 -13.89 8.07 -1.06
CA ALA A 60 -15.34 8.10 -0.79
C ALA A 60 -15.66 7.52 0.59
N ILE A 61 -16.76 7.95 1.15
CA ILE A 61 -17.45 7.27 2.25
C ILE A 61 -18.80 6.78 1.74
N VAL A 62 -19.37 5.74 2.37
CA VAL A 62 -20.64 5.17 1.90
C VAL A 62 -21.74 6.23 1.81
N GLY A 63 -21.78 7.19 2.73
CA GLY A 63 -22.77 8.28 2.72
C GLY A 63 -22.74 9.15 1.45
N THR A 64 -21.60 9.27 0.77
CA THR A 64 -21.44 10.05 -0.46
C THR A 64 -21.28 9.17 -1.70
N LEU A 65 -21.43 7.84 -1.58
CA LEU A 65 -21.18 6.88 -2.65
C LEU A 65 -21.96 7.18 -3.93
N LEU A 66 -23.18 7.69 -3.85
CA LEU A 66 -24.05 8.03 -4.98
C LEU A 66 -23.97 9.52 -5.40
N ASN A 67 -23.14 10.30 -4.74
CA ASN A 67 -23.12 11.76 -4.90
C ASN A 67 -21.68 12.28 -5.04
N GLN A 68 -20.94 11.72 -5.99
CA GLN A 68 -19.65 12.23 -6.41
C GLN A 68 -19.81 13.26 -7.52
N PRO A 69 -18.80 14.10 -7.80
CA PRO A 69 -18.88 15.16 -8.82
C PRO A 69 -19.14 14.67 -10.25
N GLU A 70 -18.66 13.46 -10.58
CA GLU A 70 -18.79 12.88 -11.92
C GLU A 70 -20.14 12.17 -12.08
N ASP A 71 -20.69 12.18 -13.31
CA ASP A 71 -21.92 11.46 -13.64
C ASP A 71 -21.72 9.94 -13.86
N ASP A 72 -20.49 9.50 -14.15
CA ASP A 72 -20.11 8.09 -14.37
C ASP A 72 -18.76 7.82 -13.69
N TYR A 73 -18.75 6.97 -12.68
CA TYR A 73 -17.56 6.61 -11.92
C TYR A 73 -17.67 5.22 -11.31
N TYR A 74 -16.52 4.70 -10.94
CA TYR A 74 -16.42 3.50 -10.12
C TYR A 74 -16.15 3.86 -8.65
N VAL A 75 -16.65 3.00 -7.75
CA VAL A 75 -16.26 2.99 -6.33
C VAL A 75 -15.69 1.61 -6.04
N LEU A 76 -14.41 1.56 -5.68
CA LEU A 76 -13.71 0.35 -5.27
C LEU A 76 -13.70 0.30 -3.74
N ALA A 77 -14.55 -0.56 -3.18
CA ALA A 77 -14.68 -0.78 -1.75
C ALA A 77 -13.84 -1.99 -1.34
N TYR A 78 -12.92 -1.81 -0.41
CA TYR A 78 -12.04 -2.87 0.06
C TYR A 78 -11.59 -2.62 1.50
N ASP A 79 -11.17 -3.67 2.19
CA ASP A 79 -10.54 -3.57 3.50
C ASP A 79 -9.06 -3.22 3.31
N THR A 80 -8.64 -2.04 3.76
CA THR A 80 -7.24 -1.58 3.63
C THR A 80 -6.26 -2.45 4.41
N ASN A 81 -6.73 -3.24 5.38
CA ASN A 81 -5.94 -4.23 6.11
C ASN A 81 -6.12 -5.65 5.54
N GLY A 82 -6.89 -5.81 4.48
CA GLY A 82 -7.20 -7.08 3.85
C GLY A 82 -6.03 -7.66 3.06
N THR A 83 -6.04 -8.99 2.87
CA THR A 83 -4.98 -9.72 2.16
C THR A 83 -4.76 -9.23 0.72
N TYR A 84 -5.81 -8.74 0.07
CA TYR A 84 -5.78 -8.32 -1.34
C TYR A 84 -5.78 -6.81 -1.53
N ALA A 85 -5.62 -6.02 -0.45
CA ALA A 85 -5.68 -4.55 -0.50
C ALA A 85 -4.76 -3.96 -1.58
N SER A 86 -3.49 -4.36 -1.60
CA SER A 86 -2.51 -3.89 -2.59
C SER A 86 -2.88 -4.29 -4.02
N ALA A 87 -3.42 -5.49 -4.22
CA ALA A 87 -3.83 -5.95 -5.54
C ALA A 87 -5.00 -5.13 -6.10
N TYR A 88 -5.98 -4.78 -5.27
CA TYR A 88 -7.10 -3.92 -5.69
C TYR A 88 -6.62 -2.54 -6.13
N VAL A 89 -5.71 -1.93 -5.38
CA VAL A 89 -5.12 -0.63 -5.74
C VAL A 89 -4.35 -0.75 -7.05
N THR A 90 -3.48 -1.76 -7.19
CA THR A 90 -2.72 -2.00 -8.42
C THR A 90 -3.63 -2.15 -9.66
N TYR A 91 -4.74 -2.88 -9.54
CA TYR A 91 -5.69 -3.03 -10.65
C TYR A 91 -6.37 -1.71 -11.04
N ALA A 92 -6.73 -0.89 -10.04
CA ALA A 92 -7.31 0.42 -10.28
C ALA A 92 -6.31 1.38 -10.94
N GLU A 93 -5.06 1.38 -10.50
CA GLU A 93 -3.98 2.19 -11.07
C GLU A 93 -3.64 1.76 -12.51
N TYR A 94 -3.54 0.44 -12.74
CA TYR A 94 -3.33 -0.09 -14.10
C TYR A 94 -4.47 0.34 -15.04
N TYR A 95 -5.72 0.19 -14.62
CA TYR A 95 -6.88 0.64 -15.40
C TYR A 95 -6.80 2.14 -15.73
N THR A 96 -6.45 2.95 -14.75
CA THR A 96 -6.38 4.42 -14.92
C THR A 96 -5.24 4.82 -15.85
N SER A 97 -4.08 4.14 -15.77
CA SER A 97 -2.91 4.45 -16.59
C SER A 97 -2.96 3.86 -18.01
N SER A 98 -3.66 2.74 -18.20
CA SER A 98 -3.71 2.02 -19.49
C SER A 98 -4.76 2.54 -20.46
N LYS A 99 -5.66 3.43 -20.03
CA LYS A 99 -6.75 3.95 -20.86
C LYS A 99 -6.59 5.43 -21.14
N GLU A 100 -6.93 5.83 -22.36
CA GLU A 100 -6.90 7.23 -22.80
C GLU A 100 -7.90 8.11 -22.02
N ASN A 101 -9.10 7.58 -21.74
CA ASN A 101 -10.14 8.26 -20.98
C ASN A 101 -10.75 7.30 -19.95
N PRO A 102 -10.06 7.03 -18.85
CA PRO A 102 -10.56 6.10 -17.85
C PRO A 102 -11.75 6.70 -17.10
N VAL A 103 -12.72 5.87 -16.78
CA VAL A 103 -13.77 6.23 -15.82
C VAL A 103 -13.12 6.39 -14.46
N LYS A 104 -13.37 7.48 -13.75
CA LYS A 104 -12.76 7.77 -12.47
C LYS A 104 -13.08 6.68 -11.44
N ILE A 105 -12.10 6.32 -10.61
CA ILE A 105 -12.27 5.37 -9.52
C ILE A 105 -12.14 6.10 -8.19
N TYR A 106 -13.13 5.94 -7.34
CA TYR A 106 -13.11 6.34 -5.94
C TYR A 106 -12.78 5.15 -5.07
N TYR A 107 -11.97 5.36 -4.05
CA TYR A 107 -11.58 4.33 -3.08
C TYR A 107 -12.42 4.46 -1.81
N LEU A 108 -12.96 3.35 -1.33
CA LEU A 108 -13.78 3.28 -0.14
C LEU A 108 -13.21 2.24 0.82
N ASP A 109 -12.62 2.71 1.92
CA ASP A 109 -12.09 1.84 2.96
C ASP A 109 -13.20 1.26 3.82
N LEU A 110 -13.44 -0.05 3.69
CA LEU A 110 -14.45 -0.77 4.46
C LEU A 110 -14.09 -0.94 5.94
N SER A 111 -12.80 -0.88 6.29
CA SER A 111 -12.33 -0.97 7.68
C SER A 111 -12.52 0.34 8.45
N SER A 112 -12.74 1.45 7.73
CA SER A 112 -12.99 2.76 8.33
C SER A 112 -14.25 2.75 9.21
N ALA A 113 -14.18 3.48 10.33
CA ALA A 113 -15.29 3.64 11.27
C ALA A 113 -16.58 4.18 10.61
N PHE A 114 -16.46 4.94 9.50
CA PHE A 114 -17.61 5.50 8.77
C PHE A 114 -18.28 4.49 7.84
N ASN A 115 -17.58 3.40 7.46
CA ASN A 115 -18.03 2.46 6.44
C ASN A 115 -18.29 1.05 7.00
N LYS A 116 -17.78 0.73 8.19
CA LYS A 116 -17.80 -0.61 8.78
C LYS A 116 -19.20 -1.25 8.89
N ASP A 117 -20.25 -0.46 9.03
CA ASP A 117 -21.64 -0.96 9.16
C ASP A 117 -22.17 -1.52 7.82
N TYR A 118 -21.48 -1.23 6.73
CA TYR A 118 -21.77 -1.71 5.37
C TYR A 118 -20.85 -2.86 4.95
N TYR A 119 -19.78 -3.12 5.71
CA TYR A 119 -18.87 -4.21 5.49
C TYR A 119 -19.43 -5.51 6.06
N VAL A 120 -19.47 -6.54 5.25
CA VAL A 120 -19.88 -7.88 5.63
C VAL A 120 -18.88 -8.91 5.11
N THR A 121 -18.74 -10.03 5.84
CA THR A 121 -17.91 -11.17 5.39
C THR A 121 -18.70 -12.18 4.58
N GLU A 122 -20.04 -12.11 4.65
CA GLU A 122 -20.98 -12.97 3.93
C GLU A 122 -22.28 -12.18 3.66
N ASN A 123 -23.11 -12.69 2.76
CA ASN A 123 -24.45 -12.14 2.50
C ASN A 123 -24.47 -10.67 2.07
N SER A 124 -23.62 -10.34 1.09
CA SER A 124 -23.67 -9.02 0.43
C SER A 124 -25.03 -8.76 -0.24
N ASN A 125 -25.32 -7.50 -0.50
CA ASN A 125 -26.54 -7.12 -1.20
C ASN A 125 -26.27 -6.40 -2.53
N PRO A 126 -25.93 -7.13 -3.60
CA PRO A 126 -25.64 -6.54 -4.92
C PRO A 126 -26.86 -5.90 -5.59
N LYS A 127 -28.07 -6.11 -5.07
CA LYS A 127 -29.32 -5.53 -5.59
C LYS A 127 -29.76 -4.29 -4.82
N ALA A 128 -28.94 -3.81 -3.89
CA ALA A 128 -29.25 -2.59 -3.14
C ALA A 128 -29.38 -1.40 -4.08
N THR A 129 -30.50 -0.70 -4.02
CA THR A 129 -30.74 0.56 -4.75
C THR A 129 -30.62 1.79 -3.85
N LYS A 130 -30.55 1.57 -2.54
CA LYS A 130 -30.41 2.62 -1.52
C LYS A 130 -29.18 2.35 -0.68
N ILE A 131 -28.49 3.39 -0.32
CA ILE A 131 -27.27 3.30 0.51
C ILE A 131 -27.50 2.50 1.80
N LYS A 132 -28.61 2.73 2.50
CA LYS A 132 -28.92 2.05 3.77
C LYS A 132 -29.03 0.52 3.66
N ASP A 133 -29.33 0.01 2.49
CA ASP A 133 -29.52 -1.42 2.22
C ASP A 133 -28.24 -2.06 1.66
N LEU A 134 -27.18 -1.25 1.44
CA LEU A 134 -25.93 -1.71 0.86
C LEU A 134 -25.17 -2.59 1.86
N LYS A 135 -24.69 -3.74 1.42
CA LYS A 135 -23.81 -4.65 2.14
C LYS A 135 -22.73 -5.11 1.17
N MET A 136 -21.47 -4.88 1.50
CA MET A 136 -20.32 -5.09 0.62
C MET A 136 -19.32 -6.07 1.25
N LEU A 137 -18.83 -6.97 0.42
CA LEU A 137 -17.66 -7.80 0.75
C LEU A 137 -16.37 -7.04 0.50
N ASP A 138 -15.27 -7.52 1.08
CA ASP A 138 -13.94 -7.08 0.67
C ASP A 138 -13.74 -7.30 -0.84
N GLY A 139 -13.26 -6.27 -1.53
CA GLY A 139 -13.14 -6.28 -2.98
C GLY A 139 -14.48 -6.22 -3.70
N THR A 140 -15.21 -5.13 -3.50
CA THR A 140 -16.44 -4.80 -4.23
C THR A 140 -16.20 -3.60 -5.12
N LEU A 141 -16.45 -3.74 -6.43
CA LEU A 141 -16.40 -2.66 -7.42
C LEU A 141 -17.83 -2.30 -7.85
N ILE A 142 -18.23 -1.07 -7.58
CA ILE A 142 -19.56 -0.53 -7.91
C ILE A 142 -19.40 0.52 -9.00
N ARG A 143 -20.22 0.44 -10.06
CA ARG A 143 -20.34 1.53 -11.03
C ARG A 143 -21.56 2.35 -10.72
N VAL A 144 -21.37 3.65 -10.64
CA VAL A 144 -22.44 4.62 -10.43
C VAL A 144 -22.58 5.47 -11.67
N LYS A 145 -23.82 5.61 -12.17
CA LYS A 145 -24.16 6.52 -13.27
C LYS A 145 -25.35 7.37 -12.87
N ASN A 146 -25.22 8.68 -13.01
CA ASN A 146 -26.28 9.64 -12.68
C ASN A 146 -26.87 9.38 -11.27
N GLY A 147 -26.01 9.16 -10.29
CA GLY A 147 -26.39 8.90 -8.89
C GLY A 147 -27.07 7.55 -8.63
N LYS A 148 -26.97 6.58 -9.56
CA LYS A 148 -27.57 5.24 -9.40
C LYS A 148 -26.53 4.15 -9.59
N ILE A 149 -26.60 3.11 -8.77
CA ILE A 149 -25.79 1.91 -8.94
C ILE A 149 -26.26 1.21 -10.23
N THR A 150 -25.35 1.03 -11.18
CA THR A 150 -25.63 0.36 -12.46
C THR A 150 -24.94 -0.98 -12.59
N GLU A 151 -23.82 -1.15 -11.88
CA GLU A 151 -23.05 -2.40 -11.88
C GLU A 151 -22.52 -2.66 -10.46
N TYR A 152 -22.42 -3.95 -10.12
CA TYR A 152 -21.91 -4.41 -8.83
C TYR A 152 -21.12 -5.70 -9.07
N THR A 153 -19.84 -5.66 -8.77
CA THR A 153 -18.89 -6.76 -9.04
C THR A 153 -18.13 -7.07 -7.76
N GLU A 154 -18.06 -8.34 -7.37
CA GLU A 154 -17.36 -8.80 -6.18
C GLU A 154 -16.28 -9.82 -6.52
N GLY A 155 -15.20 -9.76 -5.79
CA GLY A 155 -14.09 -10.70 -5.84
C GLY A 155 -12.98 -10.29 -6.82
N ILE A 156 -11.77 -10.59 -6.42
CA ILE A 156 -10.54 -10.11 -7.05
C ILE A 156 -10.47 -10.43 -8.55
N SER A 157 -10.76 -11.67 -8.95
CA SER A 157 -10.67 -12.10 -10.35
C SER A 157 -11.68 -11.36 -11.25
N LYS A 158 -12.92 -11.16 -10.77
CA LYS A 158 -13.94 -10.44 -11.53
C LYS A 158 -13.63 -8.94 -11.63
N ILE A 159 -13.03 -8.36 -10.59
CA ILE A 159 -12.58 -6.97 -10.62
C ILE A 159 -11.43 -6.81 -11.62
N ALA A 160 -10.44 -7.72 -11.61
CA ALA A 160 -9.36 -7.73 -12.60
C ALA A 160 -9.89 -7.81 -14.03
N GLU A 161 -10.81 -8.75 -14.31
CA GLU A 161 -11.49 -8.90 -15.61
C GLU A 161 -12.24 -7.61 -16.00
N LYS A 162 -12.99 -7.02 -15.06
CA LYS A 162 -13.77 -5.80 -15.30
C LYS A 162 -12.89 -4.61 -15.62
N LEU A 163 -11.78 -4.49 -14.94
CA LEU A 163 -10.78 -3.45 -15.18
C LEU A 163 -9.83 -3.80 -16.33
N LYS A 164 -9.97 -5.00 -16.93
CA LYS A 164 -9.14 -5.52 -18.03
C LYS A 164 -7.65 -5.48 -17.70
N VAL A 165 -7.31 -6.00 -16.53
CA VAL A 165 -5.95 -6.28 -16.15
C VAL A 165 -5.57 -7.60 -16.82
N GLU A 166 -4.70 -7.54 -17.83
CA GLU A 166 -4.14 -8.74 -18.48
C GLU A 166 -3.18 -9.43 -17.49
N GLU A 167 -3.31 -10.77 -17.37
CA GLU A 167 -2.40 -11.60 -16.58
C GLU A 167 -1.03 -11.72 -17.25
#